data_2579c3aacac6a31b01ca635ea5634028
#
_entry.id   2579c3aacac6a31b01ca635ea5634028
#
_cell.length_a   1.000
_cell.length_b   1.000
_cell.length_c   1.000
_cell.angle_alpha   90.00
_cell.angle_beta   90.00
_cell.angle_gamma   90.00
#
_symmetry.space_group_name_H-M   'P 1'
#
loop_
_entity.id
_entity.type
_entity.pdbx_description
1 polymer ?
#
loop_
_entity_poly.entity_id
_entity_poly.type
_entity_poly.pdbx_seq_one_letter_code
_entity_poly.pdbx_strand_id
1 'polypeptide(L)'
;MENNKVLVLGSKPESNLPEENVAKIYAANGAAERATDYRKKYLANTLTCIVGAREFARNEHVSRRIIEAKPENFIIRSGVIDIPLELKDHTKLIFLSNDEQWNFQSKFFTNKKVSLFLSEIFHQLKFFDKILHILKFIKNKNIWGVSTGFYAILLALEENPESKIIISGIG
;
A
#
# COMPACT_ATOMS: atom_id res chain seq x y z
N MET A 1 25.66 -9.00 -10.85
CA MET A 1 24.23 -9.38 -10.80
C MET A 1 23.51 -8.26 -10.07
N GLU A 2 22.66 -7.51 -10.76
CA GLU A 2 21.85 -6.48 -10.13
C GLU A 2 20.99 -7.09 -9.03
N ASN A 3 20.84 -6.32 -7.96
CA ASN A 3 20.12 -6.75 -6.76
C ASN A 3 18.60 -6.74 -7.04
N ASN A 4 18.10 -7.81 -7.67
CA ASN A 4 16.70 -7.95 -8.06
C ASN A 4 15.78 -8.30 -6.88
N LYS A 5 15.97 -7.61 -5.74
CA LYS A 5 15.14 -7.79 -4.55
C LYS A 5 14.32 -6.54 -4.29
N VAL A 6 13.08 -6.75 -3.91
CA VAL A 6 12.10 -5.70 -3.60
C VAL A 6 11.52 -5.97 -2.22
N LEU A 7 11.45 -4.93 -1.38
CA LEU A 7 10.90 -5.03 -0.02
C LEU A 7 9.52 -4.38 0.04
N VAL A 8 8.55 -5.11 0.57
CA VAL A 8 7.21 -4.59 0.87
C VAL A 8 7.03 -4.52 2.38
N LEU A 9 6.77 -3.33 2.88
CA LEU A 9 6.62 -3.03 4.31
C LEU A 9 5.18 -2.72 4.69
N GLY A 10 4.68 -3.43 5.67
CA GLY A 10 3.47 -3.10 6.39
C GLY A 10 3.73 -2.41 7.72
N SER A 11 2.67 -1.94 8.36
CA SER A 11 2.75 -1.15 9.60
C SER A 11 2.93 -1.97 10.88
N LYS A 12 3.01 -3.31 10.82
CA LYS A 12 3.23 -4.14 12.00
C LYS A 12 4.64 -3.93 12.57
N PRO A 13 4.79 -3.37 13.80
CA PRO A 13 6.06 -2.84 14.29
C PRO A 13 7.13 -3.91 14.56
N GLU A 14 6.76 -5.08 15.04
CA GLU A 14 7.70 -6.12 15.50
C GLU A 14 8.15 -7.10 14.40
N SER A 15 7.94 -6.75 13.13
CA SER A 15 8.34 -7.63 12.05
C SER A 15 9.80 -7.41 11.65
N ASN A 16 10.51 -8.50 11.39
CA ASN A 16 11.91 -8.46 11.00
C ASN A 16 12.11 -7.78 9.64
N LEU A 17 13.13 -6.95 9.55
CA LEU A 17 13.62 -6.38 8.29
C LEU A 17 14.72 -7.28 7.73
N PRO A 18 14.84 -7.40 6.39
CA PRO A 18 15.93 -8.15 5.80
C PRO A 18 17.28 -7.45 6.07
N GLU A 19 18.34 -8.24 6.26
CA GLU A 19 19.70 -7.74 6.49
C GLU A 19 20.51 -7.66 5.20
N GLU A 20 19.88 -7.27 4.11
CA GLU A 20 20.48 -7.21 2.78
C GLU A 20 19.93 -6.02 1.98
N ASN A 21 20.70 -5.53 1.01
CA ASN A 21 20.25 -4.45 0.13
C ASN A 21 19.08 -4.89 -0.76
N VAL A 22 18.15 -3.97 -1.01
CA VAL A 22 17.05 -4.14 -1.97
C VAL A 22 17.06 -3.02 -2.99
N ALA A 23 16.56 -3.30 -4.19
CA ALA A 23 16.47 -2.29 -5.24
C ALA A 23 15.38 -1.25 -4.94
N LYS A 24 14.22 -1.70 -4.45
CA LYS A 24 13.04 -0.86 -4.21
C LYS A 24 12.35 -1.23 -2.91
N ILE A 25 11.69 -0.23 -2.31
CA ILE A 25 10.83 -0.41 -1.13
C ILE A 25 9.43 0.10 -1.44
N TYR A 26 8.41 -0.69 -1.11
CA TYR A 26 7.01 -0.29 -1.09
C TYR A 26 6.52 -0.27 0.36
N ALA A 27 6.20 0.91 0.88
CA ALA A 27 5.77 1.09 2.27
C ALA A 27 4.29 1.47 2.34
N ALA A 28 3.51 0.67 3.07
CA ALA A 28 2.07 0.88 3.25
C ALA A 28 1.77 1.65 4.54
N ASN A 29 1.00 2.73 4.44
CA ASN A 29 0.56 3.57 5.57
C ASN A 29 1.75 4.05 6.43
N GLY A 30 1.70 3.82 7.74
CA GLY A 30 2.75 4.21 8.69
C GLY A 30 4.08 3.46 8.57
N ALA A 31 4.21 2.50 7.64
CA ALA A 31 5.47 1.78 7.43
C ALA A 31 6.60 2.63 6.81
N ALA A 32 6.29 3.87 6.42
CA ALA A 32 7.27 4.83 5.91
C ALA A 32 8.43 5.07 6.88
N GLU A 33 8.17 5.09 8.20
CA GLU A 33 9.21 5.20 9.24
C GLU A 33 10.19 4.03 9.17
N ARG A 34 9.69 2.80 9.07
CA ARG A 34 10.52 1.59 8.95
C ARG A 34 11.36 1.59 7.67
N ALA A 35 10.78 2.12 6.58
CA ALA A 35 11.50 2.29 5.32
C ALA A 35 12.65 3.29 5.48
N THR A 36 12.44 4.37 6.22
CA THR A 36 13.49 5.35 6.54
C THR A 36 14.63 4.73 7.35
N ASP A 37 14.29 3.94 8.38
CA ASP A 37 15.31 3.28 9.20
C ASP A 37 16.08 2.21 8.41
N TYR A 38 15.38 1.48 7.53
CA TYR A 38 16.04 0.56 6.61
C TYR A 38 17.02 1.28 5.68
N ARG A 39 16.61 2.41 5.08
CA ARG A 39 17.46 3.21 4.16
C ARG A 39 18.69 3.84 4.85
N LYS A 40 18.68 4.05 6.17
CA LYS A 40 19.87 4.47 6.93
C LYS A 40 20.93 3.38 7.00
N LYS A 41 20.53 2.11 6.99
CA LYS A 41 21.41 0.96 7.18
C LYS A 41 21.75 0.26 5.86
N TYR A 42 20.83 0.23 4.94
CA TYR A 42 20.95 -0.48 3.66
C TYR A 42 20.59 0.42 2.50
N LEU A 43 21.26 0.21 1.36
CA LEU A 43 20.95 0.97 0.15
C LEU A 43 19.64 0.47 -0.46
N ALA A 44 18.76 1.43 -0.78
CA ALA A 44 17.59 1.21 -1.61
C ALA A 44 17.46 2.37 -2.58
N ASN A 45 17.27 2.07 -3.86
CA ASN A 45 17.27 3.08 -4.91
C ASN A 45 15.98 3.91 -4.91
N THR A 46 14.85 3.30 -4.55
CA THR A 46 13.54 3.95 -4.65
C THR A 46 12.64 3.54 -3.48
N LEU A 47 11.99 4.52 -2.87
CA LEU A 47 10.91 4.33 -1.90
C LEU A 47 9.59 4.78 -2.51
N THR A 48 8.60 3.88 -2.54
CA THR A 48 7.22 4.17 -2.89
C THR A 48 6.36 4.05 -1.64
N CYS A 49 5.77 5.15 -1.19
CA CYS A 49 4.78 5.14 -0.11
C CYS A 49 3.37 5.04 -0.68
N ILE A 50 2.53 4.21 -0.05
CA ILE A 50 1.15 3.96 -0.48
C ILE A 50 0.23 4.17 0.72
N VAL A 51 -0.81 4.99 0.56
CA VAL A 51 -1.75 5.30 1.64
C VAL A 51 -3.16 5.51 1.10
N GLY A 52 -4.18 5.25 1.92
CA GLY A 52 -5.54 5.71 1.66
C GLY A 52 -5.66 7.22 1.90
N ALA A 53 -6.35 7.95 1.01
CA ALA A 53 -6.55 9.40 1.15
C ALA A 53 -7.10 9.79 2.53
N ARG A 54 -8.09 9.04 3.02
CA ARG A 54 -8.70 9.26 4.33
C ARG A 54 -7.71 9.00 5.48
N GLU A 55 -6.87 7.99 5.36
CA GLU A 55 -5.87 7.65 6.37
C GLU A 55 -4.81 8.75 6.46
N PHE A 56 -4.30 9.21 5.33
CA PHE A 56 -3.35 10.32 5.29
C PHE A 56 -3.93 11.61 5.90
N ALA A 57 -5.17 11.95 5.55
CA ALA A 57 -5.81 13.19 6.00
C ALA A 57 -6.18 13.20 7.50
N ARG A 58 -6.41 12.04 8.11
CA ARG A 58 -6.94 11.94 9.49
C ARG A 58 -5.93 11.43 10.51
N ASN A 59 -4.89 10.75 10.06
CA ASN A 59 -3.87 10.16 10.93
C ASN A 59 -2.56 10.94 10.80
N GLU A 60 -2.37 11.90 11.70
CA GLU A 60 -1.20 12.75 11.74
C GLU A 60 0.12 11.96 11.86
N HIS A 61 0.11 10.84 12.59
CA HIS A 61 1.32 10.00 12.68
C HIS A 61 1.70 9.39 11.33
N VAL A 62 0.70 8.96 10.54
CA VAL A 62 0.95 8.40 9.21
C VAL A 62 1.43 9.47 8.25
N SER A 63 0.76 10.62 8.22
CA SER A 63 1.15 11.73 7.32
C SER A 63 2.56 12.24 7.63
N ARG A 64 2.90 12.47 8.90
CA ARG A 64 4.22 12.90 9.33
C ARG A 64 5.31 11.90 8.91
N ARG A 65 5.12 10.61 9.15
CA ARG A 65 6.09 9.56 8.77
C ARG A 65 6.34 9.52 7.27
N ILE A 66 5.32 9.72 6.45
CA ILE A 66 5.46 9.77 5.00
C ILE A 66 6.23 11.04 4.57
N ILE A 67 5.93 12.19 5.15
CA ILE A 67 6.63 13.46 4.87
C ILE A 67 8.11 13.34 5.24
N GLU A 68 8.42 12.82 6.43
CA GLU A 68 9.80 12.63 6.91
C GLU A 68 10.59 11.60 6.07
N ALA A 69 9.90 10.58 5.53
CA ALA A 69 10.52 9.55 4.69
C ALA A 69 10.93 10.06 3.30
N LYS A 70 10.37 11.18 2.83
CA LYS A 70 10.65 11.80 1.53
C LYS A 70 10.68 10.77 0.39
N PRO A 71 9.55 10.08 0.12
CA PRO A 71 9.50 9.03 -0.89
C PRO A 71 9.70 9.61 -2.29
N GLU A 72 10.31 8.86 -3.19
CA GLU A 72 10.40 9.20 -4.60
C GLU A 72 9.04 9.08 -5.30
N ASN A 73 8.19 8.13 -4.85
CA ASN A 73 6.82 7.99 -5.33
C ASN A 73 5.84 7.96 -4.16
N PHE A 74 4.75 8.69 -4.29
CA PHE A 74 3.67 8.69 -3.31
C PHE A 74 2.33 8.41 -3.98
N ILE A 75 1.74 7.26 -3.64
CA ILE A 75 0.49 6.76 -4.18
C ILE A 75 -0.63 6.96 -3.17
N ILE A 76 -1.62 7.77 -3.56
CA ILE A 76 -2.79 8.11 -2.75
C ILE A 76 -3.99 7.37 -3.32
N ARG A 77 -4.60 6.51 -2.52
CA ARG A 77 -5.73 5.66 -2.89
C ARG A 77 -7.06 6.28 -2.47
N SER A 78 -8.06 6.19 -3.35
CA SER A 78 -9.48 6.49 -3.03
C SER A 78 -9.75 7.94 -2.62
N GLY A 79 -9.23 8.89 -3.37
CA GLY A 79 -9.55 10.29 -3.18
C GLY A 79 -8.44 11.25 -3.55
N VAL A 80 -8.77 12.52 -3.44
CA VAL A 80 -7.83 13.64 -3.59
C VAL A 80 -7.69 14.28 -2.21
N ILE A 81 -6.47 14.64 -1.86
CA ILE A 81 -6.12 15.30 -0.60
C ILE A 81 -5.20 16.48 -0.88
N ASP A 82 -5.17 17.43 0.03
CA ASP A 82 -4.15 18.48 0.00
C ASP A 82 -2.80 17.88 0.37
N ILE A 83 -1.84 18.05 -0.52
CA ILE A 83 -0.47 17.56 -0.34
C ILE A 83 0.38 18.67 0.25
N PRO A 84 1.09 18.40 1.36
CA PRO A 84 2.09 19.31 1.92
C PRO A 84 3.17 19.70 0.89
N LEU A 85 3.65 20.94 0.98
CA LEU A 85 4.66 21.46 0.05
C LEU A 85 5.93 20.62 0.08
N GLU A 86 6.29 20.10 1.25
CA GLU A 86 7.47 19.25 1.46
C GLU A 86 7.47 17.98 0.61
N LEU A 87 6.31 17.51 0.16
CA LEU A 87 6.22 16.36 -0.75
C LEU A 87 6.12 16.76 -2.22
N LYS A 88 5.67 17.99 -2.54
CA LYS A 88 5.44 18.39 -3.93
C LYS A 88 6.71 18.54 -4.75
N ASP A 89 7.80 18.98 -4.13
CA ASP A 89 9.00 19.41 -4.85
C ASP A 89 9.89 18.25 -5.33
N HIS A 90 9.79 17.07 -4.72
CA HIS A 90 10.70 15.94 -5.00
C HIS A 90 10.02 14.58 -5.07
N THR A 91 8.70 14.52 -4.93
CA THR A 91 7.94 13.28 -4.91
C THR A 91 7.01 13.21 -6.12
N LYS A 92 7.06 12.12 -6.87
CA LYS A 92 6.07 11.83 -7.90
C LYS A 92 4.75 11.44 -7.25
N LEU A 93 3.74 12.29 -7.38
CA LEU A 93 2.40 12.09 -6.83
C LEU A 93 1.53 11.30 -7.81
N ILE A 94 0.88 10.25 -7.31
CA ILE A 94 -0.03 9.39 -8.08
C ILE A 94 -1.34 9.27 -7.30
N PHE A 95 -2.42 9.80 -7.86
CA PHE A 95 -3.76 9.67 -7.30
C PHE A 95 -4.50 8.56 -8.02
N LEU A 96 -4.98 7.59 -7.25
CA LEU A 96 -5.73 6.46 -7.80
C LEU A 96 -7.21 6.59 -7.43
N SER A 97 -8.04 6.71 -8.43
CA SER A 97 -9.48 6.57 -8.28
C SER A 97 -9.84 5.15 -7.84
N ASN A 98 -11.07 4.99 -7.34
CA ASN A 98 -11.56 3.68 -6.99
C ASN A 98 -11.63 2.73 -8.20
N ASP A 99 -11.97 3.24 -9.38
CA ASP A 99 -12.07 2.42 -10.59
C ASP A 99 -10.69 1.96 -11.08
N GLU A 100 -9.67 2.80 -11.02
CA GLU A 100 -8.29 2.41 -11.33
C GLU A 100 -7.79 1.32 -10.39
N GLN A 101 -8.04 1.47 -9.08
CA GLN A 101 -7.69 0.45 -8.10
C GLN A 101 -8.41 -0.87 -8.36
N TRP A 102 -9.70 -0.81 -8.67
CA TRP A 102 -10.48 -2.00 -9.00
C TRP A 102 -9.95 -2.69 -10.25
N ASN A 103 -9.71 -1.93 -11.32
CA ASN A 103 -9.18 -2.47 -12.57
C ASN A 103 -7.80 -3.10 -12.37
N PHE A 104 -6.94 -2.47 -11.58
CA PHE A 104 -5.64 -3.03 -11.22
C PHE A 104 -5.77 -4.35 -10.45
N GLN A 105 -6.56 -4.37 -9.37
CA GLN A 105 -6.75 -5.56 -8.54
C GLN A 105 -7.40 -6.71 -9.31
N SER A 106 -8.30 -6.41 -10.24
CA SER A 106 -9.01 -7.42 -11.05
C SER A 106 -8.08 -8.22 -11.97
N LYS A 107 -6.89 -7.73 -12.27
CA LYS A 107 -5.87 -8.49 -13.00
C LYS A 107 -5.41 -9.73 -12.24
N PHE A 108 -5.34 -9.62 -10.89
CA PHE A 108 -4.89 -10.70 -10.01
C PHE A 108 -6.03 -11.60 -9.54
N PHE A 109 -7.26 -11.09 -9.55
CA PHE A 109 -8.44 -11.79 -9.05
C PHE A 109 -9.48 -11.92 -10.16
N THR A 110 -9.54 -13.07 -10.78
CA THR A 110 -10.55 -13.39 -11.80
C THR A 110 -11.97 -13.49 -11.22
N ASN A 111 -12.07 -13.72 -9.89
CA ASN A 111 -13.34 -13.87 -9.19
C ASN A 111 -13.56 -12.74 -8.17
N LYS A 112 -14.62 -11.93 -8.34
CA LYS A 112 -15.00 -10.84 -7.42
C LYS A 112 -15.19 -11.31 -5.96
N LYS A 113 -15.60 -12.57 -5.74
CA LYS A 113 -15.75 -13.15 -4.40
C LYS A 113 -14.42 -13.24 -3.65
N VAL A 114 -13.31 -13.47 -4.35
CA VAL A 114 -11.97 -13.53 -3.72
C VAL A 114 -11.57 -12.16 -3.18
N SER A 115 -11.82 -11.10 -3.93
CA SER A 115 -11.57 -9.73 -3.45
C SER A 115 -12.38 -9.38 -2.19
N LEU A 116 -13.62 -9.88 -2.10
CA LEU A 116 -14.47 -9.73 -0.92
C LEU A 116 -13.90 -10.48 0.29
N PHE A 117 -13.43 -11.70 0.11
CA PHE A 117 -12.83 -12.51 1.18
C PHE A 117 -11.52 -11.96 1.72
N LEU A 118 -10.78 -11.23 0.91
CA LEU A 118 -9.52 -10.58 1.31
C LEU A 118 -9.77 -9.25 2.05
N SER A 119 -11.01 -8.77 2.11
CA SER A 119 -11.35 -7.56 2.86
C SER A 119 -11.41 -7.86 4.35
N GLU A 120 -10.46 -7.32 5.10
CA GLU A 120 -10.41 -7.43 6.58
C GLU A 120 -11.72 -6.96 7.24
N ILE A 121 -12.33 -5.91 6.67
CA ILE A 121 -13.61 -5.36 7.13
C ILE A 121 -14.72 -6.41 7.03
N PHE A 122 -14.75 -7.21 5.95
CA PHE A 122 -15.78 -8.23 5.75
C PHE A 122 -15.76 -9.30 6.85
N HIS A 123 -14.59 -9.70 7.32
CA HIS A 123 -14.45 -10.71 8.36
C HIS A 123 -14.95 -10.24 9.73
N GLN A 124 -14.84 -8.95 9.99
CA GLN A 124 -15.26 -8.33 11.27
C GLN A 124 -16.76 -8.05 11.36
N LEU A 125 -17.52 -8.17 10.25
CA LEU A 125 -18.94 -7.83 10.22
C LEU A 125 -19.83 -8.92 10.79
N LYS A 126 -20.92 -8.49 11.44
CA LYS A 126 -22.02 -9.37 11.83
C LYS A 126 -22.79 -9.85 10.59
N PHE A 127 -23.54 -10.93 10.72
CA PHE A 127 -24.21 -11.62 9.59
C PHE A 127 -25.06 -10.68 8.71
N PHE A 128 -25.92 -9.85 9.31
CA PHE A 128 -26.76 -8.90 8.56
C PHE A 128 -25.92 -7.81 7.86
N ASP A 129 -24.88 -7.34 8.49
CA ASP A 129 -23.96 -6.38 7.90
C ASP A 129 -23.20 -7.00 6.71
N LYS A 130 -22.86 -8.28 6.77
CA LYS A 130 -22.28 -9.00 5.65
C LYS A 130 -23.18 -9.02 4.43
N ILE A 131 -24.50 -9.25 4.62
CA ILE A 131 -25.47 -9.23 3.52
C ILE A 131 -25.55 -7.84 2.91
N LEU A 132 -25.71 -6.80 3.74
CA LEU A 132 -25.75 -5.40 3.27
C LEU A 132 -24.46 -5.05 2.52
N HIS A 133 -23.36 -5.54 3.00
CA HIS A 133 -22.08 -5.36 2.37
C HIS A 133 -22.00 -6.06 1.01
N ILE A 134 -22.44 -7.29 0.88
CA ILE A 134 -22.49 -8.00 -0.40
C ILE A 134 -23.37 -7.23 -1.41
N LEU A 135 -24.50 -6.72 -0.98
CA LEU A 135 -25.40 -5.92 -1.82
C LEU A 135 -24.72 -4.61 -2.27
N LYS A 136 -24.02 -3.93 -1.36
CA LYS A 136 -23.22 -2.74 -1.69
C LYS A 136 -22.05 -3.07 -2.62
N PHE A 137 -21.40 -4.22 -2.45
CA PHE A 137 -20.33 -4.70 -3.34
C PHE A 137 -20.83 -4.96 -4.76
N ILE A 138 -22.02 -5.56 -4.90
CA ILE A 138 -22.64 -5.78 -6.19
C ILE A 138 -23.01 -4.44 -6.87
N LYS A 139 -23.49 -3.47 -6.09
CA LYS A 139 -23.92 -2.15 -6.56
C LYS A 139 -22.72 -1.21 -6.82
N ASN A 140 -21.69 -1.28 -5.99
CA ASN A 140 -20.55 -0.37 -5.98
C ASN A 140 -19.24 -1.16 -5.99
N LYS A 141 -18.64 -1.35 -7.16
CA LYS A 141 -17.38 -2.11 -7.38
C LYS A 141 -16.20 -1.70 -6.48
N ASN A 142 -16.31 -0.60 -5.75
CA ASN A 142 -15.19 0.14 -5.16
C ASN A 142 -15.11 0.09 -3.64
N ILE A 143 -16.09 -0.50 -2.96
CA ILE A 143 -16.14 -0.49 -1.49
C ILE A 143 -15.18 -1.52 -0.86
N TRP A 144 -14.73 -2.49 -1.65
CA TRP A 144 -14.03 -3.69 -1.15
C TRP A 144 -12.67 -3.87 -1.81
N GLY A 145 -11.88 -2.84 -1.78
CA GLY A 145 -10.48 -2.98 -2.16
C GLY A 145 -9.72 -3.84 -1.13
N VAL A 146 -8.66 -4.45 -1.57
CA VAL A 146 -7.68 -5.07 -0.69
C VAL A 146 -7.08 -4.02 0.27
N SER A 147 -6.57 -4.46 1.42
CA SER A 147 -5.86 -3.57 2.35
C SER A 147 -4.71 -2.84 1.66
N THR A 148 -4.28 -1.70 2.20
CA THR A 148 -3.16 -0.95 1.62
C THR A 148 -1.88 -1.77 1.57
N GLY A 149 -1.63 -2.58 2.60
CA GLY A 149 -0.48 -3.49 2.61
C GLY A 149 -0.54 -4.54 1.52
N PHE A 150 -1.71 -5.16 1.31
CA PHE A 150 -1.86 -6.14 0.24
C PHE A 150 -1.79 -5.50 -1.15
N TYR A 151 -2.32 -4.28 -1.31
CA TYR A 151 -2.17 -3.50 -2.54
C TYR A 151 -0.70 -3.24 -2.87
N ALA A 152 0.11 -2.92 -1.86
CA ALA A 152 1.55 -2.73 -2.02
C ALA A 152 2.25 -4.00 -2.53
N ILE A 153 1.83 -5.19 -2.06
CA ILE A 153 2.33 -6.47 -2.56
C ILE A 153 1.99 -6.65 -4.05
N LEU A 154 0.72 -6.45 -4.42
CA LEU A 154 0.28 -6.59 -5.81
C LEU A 154 1.03 -5.63 -6.75
N LEU A 155 1.23 -4.39 -6.31
CA LEU A 155 1.97 -3.40 -7.07
C LEU A 155 3.45 -3.79 -7.23
N ALA A 156 4.08 -4.26 -6.17
CA ALA A 156 5.46 -4.72 -6.21
C ALA A 156 5.64 -5.90 -7.18
N LEU A 157 4.69 -6.84 -7.20
CA LEU A 157 4.68 -7.97 -8.14
C LEU A 157 4.50 -7.52 -9.60
N GLU A 158 3.57 -6.61 -9.86
CA GLU A 158 3.29 -6.11 -11.23
C GLU A 158 4.47 -5.32 -11.79
N GLU A 159 5.08 -4.44 -10.98
CA GLU A 159 6.17 -3.58 -11.42
C GLU A 159 7.54 -4.27 -11.45
N ASN A 160 7.67 -5.43 -10.81
CA ASN A 160 8.96 -6.13 -10.68
C ASN A 160 8.77 -7.65 -10.84
N PRO A 161 8.28 -8.14 -12.01
CA PRO A 161 7.91 -9.54 -12.21
C PRO A 161 9.09 -10.52 -12.07
N GLU A 162 10.30 -10.07 -12.34
CA GLU A 162 11.53 -10.89 -12.27
C GLU A 162 12.26 -10.74 -10.92
N SER A 163 11.68 -10.01 -9.96
CA SER A 163 12.35 -9.72 -8.70
C SER A 163 11.89 -10.64 -7.58
N LYS A 164 12.79 -10.91 -6.64
CA LYS A 164 12.43 -11.55 -5.36
C LYS A 164 11.70 -10.53 -4.48
N ILE A 165 10.43 -10.78 -4.19
CA ILE A 165 9.64 -9.93 -3.28
C ILE A 165 9.80 -10.42 -1.85
N ILE A 166 10.26 -9.54 -0.97
CA ILE A 166 10.39 -9.76 0.47
C ILE A 166 9.27 -8.99 1.15
N ILE A 167 8.48 -9.65 2.00
CA ILE A 167 7.33 -9.04 2.66
C ILE A 167 7.60 -9.03 4.17
N SER A 168 7.41 -7.86 4.80
CA SER A 168 7.57 -7.69 6.25
C SER A 168 6.49 -6.80 6.83
N GLY A 169 5.84 -7.25 7.91
CA GLY A 169 4.88 -6.47 8.67
C GLY A 169 3.53 -6.22 8.01
N ILE A 170 3.16 -7.02 7.04
CA ILE A 170 1.80 -7.05 6.47
C ILE A 170 0.95 -7.97 7.36
N GLY A 171 -0.18 -7.47 7.82
CA GLY A 171 -1.11 -8.23 8.65
C GLY A 171 -2.47 -7.57 8.69
#